data_c282131e6359b3d9e994be0592541df6
#
_entry.id   c282131e6359b3d9e994be0592541df6
#
_cell.length_a   1.000
_cell.length_b   1.000
_cell.length_c   1.000
_cell.angle_alpha   90.00
_cell.angle_beta   90.00
_cell.angle_gamma   90.00
#
_symmetry.space_group_name_H-M   'P 1'
#
loop_
_entity.id
_entity.type
_entity.pdbx_description
1 polymer ?
#
loop_
_entity_poly.entity_id
_entity_poly.type
_entity_poly.pdbx_seq_one_letter_code
_entity_poly.pdbx_strand_id
1 'polypeptide(L)'
;MERGAGVGGGQDEMMMTSGATGRIVPVFRSVLSRRALLRLAVAVQTLFLWLLLLVDRRRRAGPDASPSSEAGSGKTRRRRMAAEEEDVRRRRALAEEVVMEEDDAEGERGTRWATFLVPGARRNALFCRLWAPAAAEMRGILVIIHGLNEHSGRYLHFAEQLTTCGFGVYAMDWIGHGGSDGLHGYVPSLDYVIEDIEVLLDKIMEENPGVPCFLLGHSTGGAVVLKASLYPHIRERLEGIILTSPAIRVKPAHPIVGAVAPIFSLVAPKFQFKGANKRGIPVSRDPAALLAKYSDPLVYTGPIRVRTGHEILRISSFLLHNLKKVTIPFMVLHGTADRVTDPLASQDLYNEAASRHKDMRLYDGFLHDLLFEPERDEIGAEIIDWMDRTLRLQTV
;
A
#
# COMPACT_ATOMS: atom_id res chain seq x y z
N MET A 1 -31.10 -68.17 -44.87
CA MET A 1 -31.92 -68.60 -43.71
C MET A 1 -31.91 -67.46 -42.74
N GLU A 2 -32.99 -66.82 -42.78
CA GLU A 2 -33.99 -66.48 -41.75
C GLU A 2 -33.50 -65.39 -40.78
N ARG A 3 -34.04 -64.22 -40.99
CA ARG A 3 -35.25 -63.60 -40.40
C ARG A 3 -35.16 -63.30 -38.89
N GLY A 4 -35.44 -62.07 -38.59
CA GLY A 4 -35.98 -61.66 -37.30
C GLY A 4 -35.95 -60.14 -37.07
N ALA A 5 -37.08 -59.53 -37.42
CA ALA A 5 -37.41 -58.16 -37.11
C ALA A 5 -37.78 -58.01 -35.64
N GLY A 6 -37.59 -56.85 -35.07
CA GLY A 6 -38.10 -56.49 -33.75
C GLY A 6 -38.04 -54.95 -33.56
N VAL A 7 -39.22 -54.39 -33.75
CA VAL A 7 -39.68 -53.02 -33.53
C VAL A 7 -39.69 -52.68 -31.99
N GLY A 8 -39.45 -51.41 -31.62
CA GLY A 8 -40.17 -50.83 -30.51
C GLY A 8 -39.37 -49.98 -29.56
N GLY A 9 -39.72 -48.74 -29.49
CA GLY A 9 -40.01 -48.07 -28.31
C GLY A 9 -39.08 -46.87 -27.99
N GLY A 10 -39.43 -45.71 -28.51
CA GLY A 10 -38.97 -44.46 -27.97
C GLY A 10 -39.54 -44.24 -26.55
N GLN A 11 -38.70 -43.81 -25.66
CA GLN A 11 -39.15 -43.11 -24.46
C GLN A 11 -38.49 -41.76 -24.45
N ASP A 12 -39.30 -40.75 -24.74
CA ASP A 12 -39.02 -39.36 -24.44
C ASP A 12 -38.97 -39.19 -22.95
N GLU A 13 -37.79 -39.09 -22.38
CA GLU A 13 -37.64 -38.56 -21.01
C GLU A 13 -37.81 -37.05 -21.06
N MET A 14 -39.03 -36.62 -20.75
CA MET A 14 -39.43 -35.26 -20.51
C MET A 14 -38.76 -34.81 -19.21
N MET A 15 -37.63 -34.10 -19.31
CA MET A 15 -37.01 -33.39 -18.17
C MET A 15 -37.96 -32.31 -17.71
N MET A 16 -38.64 -32.56 -16.61
CA MET A 16 -39.40 -31.55 -15.86
C MET A 16 -38.40 -30.56 -15.20
N THR A 17 -38.16 -29.44 -15.88
CA THR A 17 -37.53 -28.29 -15.24
C THR A 17 -38.51 -27.67 -14.26
N SER A 18 -38.22 -27.75 -12.96
CA SER A 18 -39.02 -27.13 -11.92
C SER A 18 -39.16 -25.61 -12.15
N GLY A 19 -40.40 -25.13 -12.16
CA GLY A 19 -40.77 -23.73 -12.47
C GLY A 19 -40.31 -22.66 -11.50
N ALA A 20 -39.30 -22.92 -10.68
CA ALA A 20 -38.74 -21.97 -9.73
C ALA A 20 -37.67 -21.03 -10.33
N THR A 21 -36.96 -21.47 -11.39
CA THR A 21 -35.89 -20.66 -12.02
C THR A 21 -36.41 -19.57 -12.94
N GLY A 22 -37.61 -19.72 -13.50
CA GLY A 22 -38.21 -18.73 -14.41
C GLY A 22 -38.66 -17.41 -13.76
N ARG A 23 -38.86 -17.39 -12.43
CA ARG A 23 -39.31 -16.20 -11.72
C ARG A 23 -38.18 -15.35 -11.11
N ILE A 24 -36.98 -15.88 -10.97
CA ILE A 24 -35.85 -15.16 -10.35
C ILE A 24 -35.13 -14.26 -11.36
N VAL A 25 -35.03 -14.66 -12.64
CA VAL A 25 -34.34 -13.90 -13.69
C VAL A 25 -34.98 -12.53 -13.98
N PRO A 26 -36.34 -12.37 -14.06
CA PRO A 26 -36.95 -11.05 -14.23
C PRO A 26 -36.74 -10.09 -13.04
N VAL A 27 -36.70 -10.63 -11.81
CA VAL A 27 -36.49 -9.82 -10.59
C VAL A 27 -35.04 -9.29 -10.56
N PHE A 28 -34.05 -10.12 -10.89
CA PHE A 28 -32.66 -9.66 -11.00
C PHE A 28 -32.46 -8.65 -12.12
N ARG A 29 -33.10 -8.82 -13.30
CA ARG A 29 -33.05 -7.84 -14.39
C ARG A 29 -33.74 -6.53 -14.04
N SER A 30 -34.79 -6.52 -13.23
CA SER A 30 -35.46 -5.29 -12.78
C SER A 30 -34.63 -4.52 -11.74
N VAL A 31 -33.91 -5.21 -10.87
CA VAL A 31 -33.01 -4.60 -9.86
C VAL A 31 -31.73 -4.05 -10.52
N LEU A 32 -31.26 -4.67 -11.61
CA LEU A 32 -30.08 -4.21 -12.37
C LEU A 32 -30.43 -3.24 -13.51
N SER A 33 -31.70 -2.84 -13.66
CA SER A 33 -32.07 -1.85 -14.68
C SER A 33 -31.40 -0.50 -14.39
N ARG A 34 -30.92 0.20 -15.46
CA ARG A 34 -30.35 1.56 -15.34
C ARG A 34 -31.24 2.50 -14.52
N ARG A 35 -32.57 2.32 -14.61
CA ARG A 35 -33.57 3.10 -13.87
C ARG A 35 -33.57 2.75 -12.37
N ALA A 36 -33.37 1.50 -11.98
CA ALA A 36 -33.28 1.09 -10.58
C ALA A 36 -31.98 1.59 -9.96
N LEU A 37 -30.87 1.52 -10.66
CA LEU A 37 -29.58 2.06 -10.23
C LEU A 37 -29.62 3.59 -10.09
N LEU A 38 -30.26 4.30 -11.02
CA LEU A 38 -30.49 5.75 -10.92
C LEU A 38 -31.37 6.11 -9.73
N ARG A 39 -32.45 5.36 -9.49
CA ARG A 39 -33.32 5.57 -8.32
C ARG A 39 -32.58 5.32 -7.00
N LEU A 40 -31.74 4.28 -6.94
CA LEU A 40 -30.91 3.99 -5.78
C LEU A 40 -29.87 5.11 -5.56
N ALA A 41 -29.23 5.59 -6.62
CA ALA A 41 -28.28 6.71 -6.55
C ALA A 41 -28.96 8.00 -6.07
N VAL A 42 -30.16 8.32 -6.59
CA VAL A 42 -30.95 9.47 -6.14
C VAL A 42 -31.40 9.30 -4.69
N ALA A 43 -31.83 8.10 -4.26
CA ALA A 43 -32.22 7.83 -2.88
C ALA A 43 -31.04 7.97 -1.91
N VAL A 44 -29.86 7.47 -2.29
CA VAL A 44 -28.62 7.64 -1.52
C VAL A 44 -28.23 9.11 -1.44
N GLN A 45 -28.35 9.85 -2.55
CA GLN A 45 -28.03 11.28 -2.61
C GLN A 45 -29.01 12.11 -1.77
N THR A 46 -30.29 11.79 -1.80
CA THR A 46 -31.33 12.45 -0.96
C THR A 46 -31.15 12.13 0.52
N LEU A 47 -30.83 10.89 0.89
CA LEU A 47 -30.52 10.53 2.27
C LEU A 47 -29.28 11.27 2.76
N PHE A 48 -28.28 11.40 1.91
CA PHE A 48 -27.05 12.12 2.22
C PHE A 48 -27.29 13.62 2.41
N LEU A 49 -28.04 14.25 1.51
CA LEU A 49 -28.46 15.66 1.67
C LEU A 49 -29.29 15.86 2.93
N TRP A 50 -30.17 14.91 3.25
CA TRP A 50 -30.98 14.94 4.48
C TRP A 50 -30.11 14.81 5.74
N LEU A 51 -29.10 13.93 5.72
CA LEU A 51 -28.10 13.83 6.80
C LEU A 51 -27.27 15.11 6.94
N LEU A 52 -26.87 15.74 5.84
CA LEU A 52 -26.17 17.03 5.87
C LEU A 52 -27.05 18.12 6.46
N LEU A 53 -28.32 18.18 6.07
CA LEU A 53 -29.29 19.11 6.62
C LEU A 53 -29.58 18.86 8.12
N LEU A 54 -29.57 17.61 8.57
CA LEU A 54 -29.68 17.27 10.00
C LEU A 54 -28.45 17.72 10.79
N VAL A 55 -27.26 17.56 10.24
CA VAL A 55 -26.01 18.04 10.85
C VAL A 55 -26.01 19.56 10.90
N ASP A 56 -26.46 20.23 9.83
CA ASP A 56 -26.55 21.69 9.79
C ASP A 56 -27.69 22.22 10.72
N ARG A 57 -28.84 21.53 10.79
CA ARG A 57 -29.91 21.83 11.78
C ARG A 57 -29.43 21.64 13.22
N ARG A 58 -28.65 20.58 13.53
CA ARG A 58 -28.06 20.42 14.89
C ARG A 58 -27.04 21.50 15.22
N ARG A 59 -26.40 22.09 14.21
CA ARG A 59 -25.50 23.24 14.37
C ARG A 59 -26.29 24.55 14.59
N ARG A 60 -27.51 24.66 14.07
CA ARG A 60 -28.39 25.86 14.19
C ARG A 60 -29.38 25.81 15.34
N ALA A 61 -29.63 24.65 15.92
CA ALA A 61 -30.62 24.44 17.00
C ALA A 61 -30.02 24.50 18.42
N GLY A 62 -28.91 25.25 18.63
CA GLY A 62 -28.48 25.65 19.96
C GLY A 62 -29.23 26.92 20.39
N PRO A 63 -29.83 26.98 21.62
CA PRO A 63 -30.49 28.17 22.09
C PRO A 63 -29.48 29.30 22.29
N ASP A 64 -29.78 30.48 21.80
CA ASP A 64 -29.09 31.76 22.03
C ASP A 64 -27.59 31.83 21.61
N ALA A 65 -27.36 31.92 20.34
CA ALA A 65 -26.07 32.30 19.82
C ALA A 65 -25.92 33.83 19.71
N SER A 66 -25.39 34.44 20.76
CA SER A 66 -24.71 35.73 20.66
C SER A 66 -23.47 35.66 19.74
N PRO A 67 -22.94 36.78 19.18
CA PRO A 67 -21.95 36.82 18.11
C PRO A 67 -20.53 36.30 18.45
N SER A 68 -20.38 35.42 19.44
CA SER A 68 -19.14 34.79 19.89
C SER A 68 -18.86 33.42 19.23
N SER A 69 -19.70 32.92 18.29
CA SER A 69 -19.57 31.56 17.73
C SER A 69 -18.44 31.38 16.72
N GLU A 70 -17.97 32.44 16.04
CA GLU A 70 -16.80 32.37 15.15
C GLU A 70 -15.47 32.16 15.92
N ALA A 71 -15.37 32.74 17.12
CA ALA A 71 -14.19 32.57 17.97
C ALA A 71 -14.04 31.14 18.53
N GLY A 72 -15.14 30.40 18.68
CA GLY A 72 -15.13 28.99 19.15
C GLY A 72 -14.60 28.01 18.09
N SER A 73 -15.02 28.17 16.83
CA SER A 73 -14.57 27.34 15.70
C SER A 73 -13.08 27.51 15.42
N GLY A 74 -12.58 28.74 15.45
CA GLY A 74 -11.15 29.05 15.27
C GLY A 74 -10.27 28.44 16.38
N LYS A 75 -10.72 28.52 17.65
CA LYS A 75 -9.98 27.93 18.80
C LYS A 75 -9.90 26.40 18.71
N THR A 76 -10.98 25.74 18.31
CA THR A 76 -11.01 24.27 18.14
C THR A 76 -10.11 23.81 16.99
N ARG A 77 -10.12 24.52 15.86
CA ARG A 77 -9.23 24.24 14.73
C ARG A 77 -7.75 24.43 15.11
N ARG A 78 -7.44 25.53 15.81
CA ARG A 78 -6.06 25.83 16.25
C ARG A 78 -5.53 24.80 17.25
N ARG A 79 -6.37 24.36 18.21
CA ARG A 79 -5.99 23.25 19.14
C ARG A 79 -5.74 21.94 18.40
N ARG A 80 -6.52 21.64 17.37
CA ARG A 80 -6.33 20.42 16.59
C ARG A 80 -5.04 20.44 15.76
N MET A 81 -4.71 21.59 15.16
CA MET A 81 -3.45 21.76 14.42
C MET A 81 -2.25 21.65 15.37
N ALA A 82 -2.29 22.29 16.53
CA ALA A 82 -1.23 22.20 17.53
C ALA A 82 -1.03 20.75 18.03
N ALA A 83 -2.10 19.98 18.19
CA ALA A 83 -2.00 18.58 18.57
C ALA A 83 -1.43 17.69 17.43
N GLU A 84 -1.75 17.98 16.16
CA GLU A 84 -1.14 17.30 15.02
C GLU A 84 0.37 17.63 14.91
N GLU A 85 0.77 18.88 15.13
CA GLU A 85 2.17 19.31 15.14
C GLU A 85 2.97 18.69 16.29
N GLU A 86 2.36 18.58 17.47
CA GLU A 86 2.98 17.92 18.63
C GLU A 86 3.17 16.43 18.40
N ASP A 87 2.17 15.75 17.80
CA ASP A 87 2.29 14.34 17.43
C ASP A 87 3.42 14.12 16.42
N VAL A 88 3.56 14.98 15.41
CA VAL A 88 4.67 14.93 14.44
C VAL A 88 6.02 15.08 15.15
N ARG A 89 6.17 16.07 16.04
CA ARG A 89 7.41 16.28 16.77
C ARG A 89 7.80 15.06 17.62
N ARG A 90 6.82 14.49 18.33
CA ARG A 90 7.04 13.29 19.15
C ARG A 90 7.44 12.09 18.30
N ARG A 91 6.76 11.83 17.18
CA ARG A 91 7.10 10.72 16.27
C ARG A 91 8.49 10.91 15.65
N ARG A 92 8.85 12.13 15.28
CA ARG A 92 10.18 12.44 14.74
C ARG A 92 11.27 12.20 15.76
N ALA A 93 11.11 12.66 16.99
CA ALA A 93 12.05 12.38 18.08
C ALA A 93 12.23 10.88 18.30
N LEU A 94 11.12 10.11 18.37
CA LEU A 94 11.19 8.66 18.49
C LEU A 94 11.87 8.00 17.26
N ALA A 95 11.65 8.53 16.06
CA ALA A 95 12.29 8.01 14.85
C ALA A 95 13.80 8.28 14.82
N GLU A 96 14.26 9.33 15.48
CA GLU A 96 15.67 9.67 15.69
C GLU A 96 16.28 8.81 16.81
N GLU A 97 15.56 8.58 17.93
CA GLU A 97 16.03 7.76 19.07
C GLU A 97 16.28 6.29 18.68
N VAL A 98 15.43 5.68 17.87
CA VAL A 98 15.61 4.29 17.38
C VAL A 98 16.98 4.08 16.71
N VAL A 99 17.60 5.14 16.24
CA VAL A 99 18.92 5.10 15.61
C VAL A 99 20.04 5.23 16.64
N MET A 100 19.81 5.95 17.74
CA MET A 100 20.84 6.24 18.78
C MET A 100 21.18 5.01 19.64
N GLU A 101 20.23 4.10 19.87
CA GLU A 101 20.48 2.87 20.65
C GLU A 101 21.40 1.87 19.92
N GLU A 102 21.62 2.08 18.62
CA GLU A 102 22.45 1.22 17.76
C GLU A 102 23.86 1.80 17.49
N ASP A 103 24.12 3.06 17.92
CA ASP A 103 25.39 3.78 17.71
C ASP A 103 26.60 3.13 18.40
N ASP A 104 26.39 2.37 19.47
CA ASP A 104 27.47 1.67 20.16
C ASP A 104 28.12 0.54 19.33
N ALA A 105 27.56 0.26 18.13
CA ALA A 105 28.02 -0.78 17.21
C ALA A 105 28.75 -0.25 15.96
N GLU A 106 28.96 1.06 15.80
CA GLU A 106 29.56 1.70 14.61
C GLU A 106 31.01 1.24 14.28
N GLY A 107 31.70 0.65 15.22
CA GLY A 107 33.07 0.18 15.01
C GLY A 107 33.22 -1.17 14.31
N GLU A 108 32.23 -2.06 14.37
CA GLU A 108 32.41 -3.45 13.96
C GLU A 108 31.72 -3.87 12.66
N ARG A 109 30.65 -3.19 12.21
CA ARG A 109 29.81 -3.65 11.10
C ARG A 109 30.10 -3.04 9.74
N GLY A 110 30.94 -2.02 9.63
CA GLY A 110 31.31 -1.41 8.35
C GLY A 110 30.16 -0.67 7.62
N THR A 111 29.09 -0.31 8.32
CA THR A 111 27.95 0.44 7.79
C THR A 111 27.91 1.84 8.42
N ARG A 112 27.87 2.88 7.59
CA ARG A 112 27.52 4.25 8.02
C ARG A 112 26.03 4.48 7.82
N TRP A 113 25.40 5.24 8.70
CA TRP A 113 23.98 5.58 8.59
C TRP A 113 23.74 7.06 8.90
N ALA A 114 22.62 7.59 8.42
CA ALA A 114 22.17 8.94 8.69
C ALA A 114 20.65 9.05 8.59
N THR A 115 20.10 10.00 9.35
CA THR A 115 18.72 10.47 9.15
C THR A 115 18.72 11.89 8.63
N PHE A 116 17.75 12.23 7.79
CA PHE A 116 17.63 13.56 7.23
C PHE A 116 16.19 13.87 6.83
N LEU A 117 15.88 15.15 6.64
CA LEU A 117 14.59 15.61 6.16
C LEU A 117 14.69 16.06 4.71
N VAL A 118 13.73 15.62 3.90
CA VAL A 118 13.55 16.07 2.52
C VAL A 118 12.25 16.88 2.43
N PRO A 119 12.26 18.08 1.83
CA PRO A 119 11.01 18.76 1.52
C PRO A 119 10.31 18.02 0.38
N GLY A 120 9.21 17.33 0.67
CA GLY A 120 8.41 16.65 -0.33
C GLY A 120 7.78 17.61 -1.36
N ALA A 121 7.18 17.08 -2.40
CA ALA A 121 6.61 17.84 -3.51
C ALA A 121 5.59 18.90 -3.05
N ARG A 122 4.97 18.75 -1.89
CA ARG A 122 4.04 19.69 -1.26
C ARG A 122 4.65 20.46 -0.07
N ARG A 123 5.99 20.49 0.03
CA ARG A 123 6.75 21.16 1.09
C ARG A 123 6.49 20.59 2.50
N ASN A 124 5.90 19.40 2.63
CA ASN A 124 5.89 18.65 3.87
C ASN A 124 7.28 18.05 4.12
N ALA A 125 7.72 18.00 5.37
CA ALA A 125 8.97 17.37 5.72
C ALA A 125 8.81 15.85 5.72
N LEU A 126 9.60 15.17 4.89
CA LEU A 126 9.69 13.72 4.81
C LEU A 126 10.93 13.25 5.56
N PHE A 127 10.74 12.35 6.50
CA PHE A 127 11.82 11.74 7.26
C PHE A 127 12.41 10.60 6.42
N CYS A 128 13.71 10.67 6.20
CA CYS A 128 14.43 9.70 5.40
C CYS A 128 15.61 9.12 6.19
N ARG A 129 15.99 7.89 5.83
CA ARG A 129 17.14 7.18 6.36
C ARG A 129 18.09 6.82 5.23
N LEU A 130 19.37 6.81 5.56
CA LEU A 130 20.45 6.31 4.71
C LEU A 130 21.24 5.28 5.51
N TRP A 131 21.50 4.14 4.89
CA TRP A 131 22.53 3.18 5.30
C TRP A 131 23.46 2.96 4.11
N ALA A 132 24.75 3.03 4.31
CA ALA A 132 25.72 2.88 3.24
C ALA A 132 26.98 2.16 3.74
N PRO A 133 27.73 1.47 2.86
CA PRO A 133 29.03 0.92 3.21
C PRO A 133 29.97 2.00 3.74
N ALA A 134 30.68 1.75 4.85
CA ALA A 134 31.53 2.76 5.48
C ALA A 134 32.78 3.07 4.66
N ALA A 135 33.38 2.09 3.99
CA ALA A 135 34.71 2.18 3.38
C ALA A 135 34.74 1.93 1.85
N ALA A 136 33.60 1.70 1.20
CA ALA A 136 33.56 1.35 -0.22
C ALA A 136 32.61 2.28 -1.00
N GLU A 137 32.91 2.46 -2.29
CA GLU A 137 31.95 3.03 -3.23
C GLU A 137 30.73 2.12 -3.37
N MET A 138 29.54 2.73 -3.42
CA MET A 138 28.30 1.99 -3.59
C MET A 138 28.21 1.44 -5.02
N ARG A 139 28.03 0.14 -5.14
CA ARG A 139 27.85 -0.54 -6.43
C ARG A 139 26.42 -0.43 -6.98
N GLY A 140 25.49 0.04 -6.15
CA GLY A 140 24.10 0.31 -6.47
C GLY A 140 23.37 0.84 -5.25
N ILE A 141 22.18 1.38 -5.45
CA ILE A 141 21.34 1.95 -4.41
C ILE A 141 19.97 1.26 -4.45
N LEU A 142 19.45 0.87 -3.29
CA LEU A 142 18.06 0.46 -3.11
C LEU A 142 17.29 1.51 -2.35
N VAL A 143 16.18 2.00 -2.92
CA VAL A 143 15.25 2.89 -2.24
C VAL A 143 14.05 2.08 -1.74
N ILE A 144 13.81 2.06 -0.43
CA ILE A 144 12.75 1.29 0.21
C ILE A 144 11.52 2.17 0.47
N ILE A 145 10.38 1.73 -0.03
CA ILE A 145 9.05 2.31 0.18
C ILE A 145 8.23 1.35 1.02
N HIS A 146 8.10 1.66 2.30
CA HIS A 146 7.44 0.81 3.30
C HIS A 146 5.94 0.60 3.04
N GLY A 147 5.32 -0.31 3.77
CA GLY A 147 3.89 -0.57 3.70
C GLY A 147 3.03 0.44 4.47
N LEU A 148 1.71 0.31 4.36
CA LEU A 148 0.79 1.17 5.12
C LEU A 148 0.93 0.93 6.62
N ASN A 149 0.87 2.01 7.39
CA ASN A 149 0.88 2.01 8.86
C ASN A 149 2.19 1.56 9.51
N GLU A 150 3.27 1.44 8.77
CA GLU A 150 4.61 1.16 9.29
C GLU A 150 5.59 2.31 8.95
N HIS A 151 6.89 2.10 9.06
CA HIS A 151 7.91 3.11 8.79
C HIS A 151 9.23 2.48 8.35
N SER A 152 10.12 3.31 7.81
CA SER A 152 11.42 2.91 7.25
C SER A 152 12.37 2.23 8.23
N GLY A 153 12.34 2.61 9.51
CA GLY A 153 13.24 2.05 10.53
C GLY A 153 13.11 0.54 10.73
N ARG A 154 11.95 -0.05 10.39
CA ARG A 154 11.76 -1.50 10.46
C ARG A 154 12.67 -2.29 9.52
N TYR A 155 13.20 -1.66 8.47
CA TYR A 155 14.01 -2.33 7.46
C TYR A 155 15.51 -2.35 7.77
N LEU A 156 15.95 -1.95 8.97
CA LEU A 156 17.35 -1.90 9.36
C LEU A 156 18.08 -3.21 9.08
N HIS A 157 17.57 -4.34 9.54
CA HIS A 157 18.19 -5.66 9.35
C HIS A 157 18.47 -5.96 7.86
N PHE A 158 17.52 -5.68 6.98
CA PHE A 158 17.72 -5.86 5.54
C PHE A 158 18.66 -4.82 4.95
N ALA A 159 18.66 -3.59 5.46
CA ALA A 159 19.60 -2.56 5.05
C ALA A 159 21.05 -2.92 5.41
N GLU A 160 21.30 -3.49 6.59
CA GLU A 160 22.62 -4.00 6.99
C GLU A 160 23.10 -5.13 6.05
N GLN A 161 22.20 -6.06 5.70
CA GLN A 161 22.52 -7.13 4.76
C GLN A 161 22.90 -6.57 3.38
N LEU A 162 22.21 -5.54 2.89
CA LEU A 162 22.52 -4.85 1.64
C LEU A 162 23.87 -4.12 1.69
N THR A 163 24.16 -3.41 2.79
CA THR A 163 25.41 -2.64 2.92
C THR A 163 26.62 -3.53 3.01
N THR A 164 26.53 -4.72 3.64
CA THR A 164 27.61 -5.73 3.63
C THR A 164 27.90 -6.27 2.22
N CYS A 165 26.92 -6.20 1.31
CA CYS A 165 27.06 -6.56 -0.10
C CYS A 165 27.43 -5.36 -0.99
N GLY A 166 27.74 -4.19 -0.42
CA GLY A 166 28.17 -3.00 -1.14
C GLY A 166 27.05 -2.15 -1.75
N PHE A 167 25.78 -2.36 -1.35
CA PHE A 167 24.67 -1.51 -1.76
C PHE A 167 24.39 -0.41 -0.74
N GLY A 168 24.11 0.80 -1.22
CA GLY A 168 23.50 1.85 -0.39
C GLY A 168 21.99 1.64 -0.29
N VAL A 169 21.42 2.04 0.85
CA VAL A 169 19.97 1.93 1.10
C VAL A 169 19.43 3.28 1.52
N TYR A 170 18.47 3.80 0.78
CA TYR A 170 17.66 4.94 1.19
C TYR A 170 16.25 4.45 1.52
N ALA A 171 15.64 5.03 2.54
CA ALA A 171 14.25 4.72 2.89
C ALA A 171 13.53 5.99 3.32
N MET A 172 12.26 6.12 2.93
CA MET A 172 11.44 7.30 3.19
C MET A 172 10.19 6.92 3.97
N ASP A 173 9.94 7.63 5.07
CA ASP A 173 8.63 7.59 5.72
C ASP A 173 7.63 8.44 4.94
N TRP A 174 6.47 7.88 4.59
CA TRP A 174 5.45 8.64 3.87
C TRP A 174 4.82 9.72 4.74
N ILE A 175 4.15 10.66 4.10
CA ILE A 175 3.28 11.60 4.81
C ILE A 175 2.33 10.84 5.76
N GLY A 176 2.30 11.25 7.02
CA GLY A 176 1.48 10.64 8.07
C GLY A 176 2.06 9.34 8.65
N HIS A 177 3.31 8.98 8.37
CA HIS A 177 3.98 7.78 8.88
C HIS A 177 5.34 8.13 9.48
N GLY A 178 5.82 7.27 10.39
CA GLY A 178 7.13 7.41 11.01
C GLY A 178 7.41 8.83 11.49
N GLY A 179 8.60 9.37 11.18
CA GLY A 179 9.03 10.73 11.51
C GLY A 179 8.55 11.84 10.56
N SER A 180 7.81 11.50 9.48
CA SER A 180 7.32 12.46 8.50
C SER A 180 6.13 13.27 8.99
N ASP A 181 5.94 14.44 8.38
CA ASP A 181 4.78 15.29 8.62
C ASP A 181 3.45 14.60 8.34
N GLY A 182 2.38 15.16 8.87
CA GLY A 182 1.01 14.75 8.63
C GLY A 182 0.40 13.93 9.76
N LEU A 183 -0.91 13.78 9.70
CA LEU A 183 -1.70 13.07 10.70
C LEU A 183 -1.39 11.56 10.66
N HIS A 184 -1.00 10.98 11.79
CA HIS A 184 -0.61 9.57 11.90
C HIS A 184 -1.65 8.61 11.29
N GLY A 185 -1.20 7.75 10.36
CA GLY A 185 -2.04 6.81 9.61
C GLY A 185 -2.95 7.46 8.56
N TYR A 186 -2.68 8.69 8.12
CA TYR A 186 -3.47 9.37 7.11
C TYR A 186 -2.67 9.70 5.85
N VAL A 187 -3.12 9.16 4.72
CA VAL A 187 -2.57 9.45 3.40
C VAL A 187 -3.65 10.17 2.57
N PRO A 188 -3.45 11.44 2.22
CA PRO A 188 -4.42 12.19 1.43
C PRO A 188 -4.52 11.73 -0.02
N SER A 189 -3.41 11.27 -0.59
CA SER A 189 -3.33 10.63 -1.91
C SER A 189 -2.07 9.79 -2.02
N LEU A 190 -2.18 8.58 -2.61
CA LEU A 190 -1.03 7.75 -2.94
C LEU A 190 -0.25 8.28 -4.14
N ASP A 191 -0.86 9.12 -4.98
CA ASP A 191 -0.13 9.83 -6.04
C ASP A 191 0.85 10.86 -5.46
N TYR A 192 0.53 11.44 -4.32
CA TYR A 192 1.45 12.32 -3.59
C TYR A 192 2.69 11.59 -3.08
N VAL A 193 2.55 10.33 -2.70
CA VAL A 193 3.71 9.51 -2.32
C VAL A 193 4.60 9.24 -3.53
N ILE A 194 4.03 9.08 -4.75
CA ILE A 194 4.80 8.91 -5.98
C ILE A 194 5.59 10.19 -6.31
N GLU A 195 4.96 11.37 -6.19
CA GLU A 195 5.63 12.66 -6.38
C GLU A 195 6.76 12.88 -5.34
N ASP A 196 6.55 12.42 -4.10
CA ASP A 196 7.57 12.48 -3.04
C ASP A 196 8.73 11.51 -3.32
N ILE A 197 8.48 10.33 -3.92
CA ILE A 197 9.52 9.40 -4.40
C ILE A 197 10.37 10.07 -5.49
N GLU A 198 9.75 10.80 -6.41
CA GLU A 198 10.48 11.51 -7.47
C GLU A 198 11.46 12.53 -6.88
N VAL A 199 11.01 13.34 -5.92
CA VAL A 199 11.88 14.31 -5.20
C VAL A 199 13.04 13.60 -4.50
N LEU A 200 12.79 12.44 -3.87
CA LEU A 200 13.85 11.67 -3.21
C LEU A 200 14.85 11.11 -4.25
N LEU A 201 14.37 10.60 -5.39
CA LEU A 201 15.23 10.09 -6.46
C LEU A 201 16.09 11.21 -7.05
N ASP A 202 15.55 12.43 -7.25
CA ASP A 202 16.33 13.59 -7.70
C ASP A 202 17.52 13.85 -6.77
N LYS A 203 17.25 13.90 -5.45
CA LYS A 203 18.30 14.08 -4.44
C LYS A 203 19.33 12.96 -4.47
N ILE A 204 18.89 11.70 -4.54
CA ILE A 204 19.79 10.53 -4.55
C ILE A 204 20.72 10.57 -5.76
N MET A 205 20.19 10.88 -6.94
CA MET A 205 20.98 10.94 -8.17
C MET A 205 21.93 12.13 -8.22
N GLU A 206 21.55 13.26 -7.61
CA GLU A 206 22.45 14.41 -7.46
C GLU A 206 23.62 14.10 -6.54
N GLU A 207 23.38 13.38 -5.44
CA GLU A 207 24.40 13.01 -4.45
C GLU A 207 25.26 11.82 -4.90
N ASN A 208 24.75 10.95 -5.79
CA ASN A 208 25.40 9.72 -6.23
C ASN A 208 25.34 9.57 -7.76
N PRO A 209 26.00 10.45 -8.51
CA PRO A 209 25.91 10.46 -9.98
C PRO A 209 26.46 9.14 -10.58
N GLY A 210 25.65 8.52 -11.44
CA GLY A 210 26.03 7.30 -12.15
C GLY A 210 25.91 5.99 -11.34
N VAL A 211 25.49 6.06 -10.07
CA VAL A 211 25.24 4.85 -9.28
C VAL A 211 23.87 4.25 -9.64
N PRO A 212 23.79 2.97 -10.06
CA PRO A 212 22.53 2.32 -10.42
C PRO A 212 21.52 2.32 -9.28
N CYS A 213 20.25 2.55 -9.60
CA CYS A 213 19.20 2.69 -8.58
C CYS A 213 18.05 1.70 -8.78
N PHE A 214 17.58 1.11 -7.68
CA PHE A 214 16.42 0.22 -7.60
C PHE A 214 15.37 0.79 -6.64
N LEU A 215 14.09 0.44 -6.86
CA LEU A 215 13.03 0.69 -5.88
C LEU A 215 12.52 -0.64 -5.31
N LEU A 216 12.40 -0.73 -3.99
CA LEU A 216 11.65 -1.79 -3.32
C LEU A 216 10.37 -1.22 -2.71
N GLY A 217 9.25 -1.90 -2.93
CA GLY A 217 7.98 -1.56 -2.30
C GLY A 217 7.35 -2.74 -1.60
N HIS A 218 6.98 -2.55 -0.32
CA HIS A 218 6.26 -3.55 0.46
C HIS A 218 4.76 -3.22 0.53
N SER A 219 3.89 -4.22 0.35
CA SER A 219 2.44 -4.10 0.55
C SER A 219 1.83 -2.93 -0.26
N THR A 220 1.25 -1.92 0.40
CA THR A 220 0.79 -0.68 -0.25
C THR A 220 1.95 0.09 -0.90
N GLY A 221 3.15 0.06 -0.32
CA GLY A 221 4.37 0.60 -0.95
C GLY A 221 4.70 -0.11 -2.25
N GLY A 222 4.46 -1.43 -2.32
CA GLY A 222 4.59 -2.19 -3.57
C GLY A 222 3.62 -1.72 -4.66
N ALA A 223 2.38 -1.39 -4.30
CA ALA A 223 1.43 -0.80 -5.24
C ALA A 223 1.87 0.60 -5.71
N VAL A 224 2.44 1.41 -4.80
CA VAL A 224 2.99 2.74 -5.12
C VAL A 224 4.17 2.63 -6.07
N VAL A 225 5.16 1.77 -5.76
CA VAL A 225 6.36 1.53 -6.60
C VAL A 225 5.96 1.01 -7.98
N LEU A 226 5.03 0.04 -8.04
CA LEU A 226 4.55 -0.50 -9.31
C LEU A 226 3.86 0.58 -10.15
N LYS A 227 3.07 1.48 -9.53
CA LYS A 227 2.46 2.60 -10.25
C LYS A 227 3.51 3.64 -10.66
N ALA A 228 4.48 3.96 -9.81
CA ALA A 228 5.58 4.87 -10.10
C ALA A 228 6.38 4.42 -11.33
N SER A 229 6.63 3.12 -11.47
CA SER A 229 7.36 2.53 -12.62
C SER A 229 6.65 2.68 -13.96
N LEU A 230 5.35 3.02 -13.97
CA LEU A 230 4.62 3.30 -15.20
C LEU A 230 4.86 4.71 -15.75
N TYR A 231 5.44 5.61 -14.95
CA TYR A 231 5.82 6.95 -15.40
C TYR A 231 7.22 6.92 -16.03
N PRO A 232 7.38 7.33 -17.32
CA PRO A 232 8.66 7.25 -18.02
C PRO A 232 9.81 7.95 -17.28
N HIS A 233 9.57 9.15 -16.76
CA HIS A 233 10.57 9.96 -16.06
C HIS A 233 11.06 9.34 -14.74
N ILE A 234 10.29 8.45 -14.11
CA ILE A 234 10.74 7.65 -12.96
C ILE A 234 11.40 6.37 -13.44
N ARG A 235 10.75 5.64 -14.36
CA ARG A 235 11.22 4.38 -14.87
C ARG A 235 12.64 4.45 -15.46
N GLU A 236 12.95 5.51 -16.21
CA GLU A 236 14.23 5.71 -16.86
C GLU A 236 15.39 5.98 -15.90
N ARG A 237 15.10 6.19 -14.62
CA ARG A 237 16.09 6.37 -13.54
C ARG A 237 16.39 5.08 -12.77
N LEU A 238 15.73 3.98 -13.12
CA LEU A 238 15.74 2.75 -12.34
C LEU A 238 16.21 1.58 -13.18
N GLU A 239 17.06 0.74 -12.59
CA GLU A 239 17.49 -0.53 -13.14
C GLU A 239 16.41 -1.60 -13.02
N GLY A 240 15.58 -1.52 -11.98
CA GLY A 240 14.49 -2.44 -11.72
C GLY A 240 13.71 -2.11 -10.46
N ILE A 241 12.63 -2.86 -10.23
CA ILE A 241 11.82 -2.75 -9.03
C ILE A 241 11.63 -4.10 -8.34
N ILE A 242 11.57 -4.08 -7.01
CA ILE A 242 11.31 -5.24 -6.16
C ILE A 242 9.99 -5.03 -5.41
N LEU A 243 9.12 -6.01 -5.44
CA LEU A 243 7.78 -5.94 -4.87
C LEU A 243 7.59 -7.08 -3.87
N THR A 244 7.47 -6.77 -2.57
CA THR A 244 7.17 -7.76 -1.54
C THR A 244 5.71 -7.67 -1.14
N SER A 245 4.95 -8.74 -1.34
CA SER A 245 3.50 -8.84 -1.02
C SER A 245 2.68 -7.63 -1.50
N PRO A 246 2.82 -7.17 -2.77
CA PRO A 246 2.29 -5.90 -3.23
C PRO A 246 0.75 -5.85 -3.21
N ALA A 247 0.17 -4.72 -2.81
CA ALA A 247 -1.27 -4.49 -2.74
C ALA A 247 -1.89 -4.19 -4.13
N ILE A 248 -1.69 -5.09 -5.09
CA ILE A 248 -2.18 -4.94 -6.48
C ILE A 248 -3.69 -5.14 -6.54
N ARG A 249 -4.22 -6.15 -5.83
CA ARG A 249 -5.66 -6.45 -5.75
C ARG A 249 -6.13 -6.37 -4.32
N VAL A 250 -6.95 -5.37 -4.03
CA VAL A 250 -7.58 -5.20 -2.73
C VAL A 250 -9.10 -5.24 -2.91
N LYS A 251 -9.75 -6.21 -2.27
CA LYS A 251 -11.21 -6.32 -2.29
C LYS A 251 -11.78 -5.48 -1.14
N PRO A 252 -12.76 -4.60 -1.40
CA PRO A 252 -13.47 -3.92 -0.33
C PRO A 252 -14.18 -4.97 0.56
N ALA A 253 -14.25 -4.73 1.86
CA ALA A 253 -14.91 -5.61 2.82
C ALA A 253 -16.40 -5.86 2.46
N HIS A 254 -17.02 -4.92 1.75
CA HIS A 254 -18.38 -5.03 1.23
C HIS A 254 -18.52 -4.21 -0.07
N PRO A 255 -19.28 -4.66 -1.09
CA PRO A 255 -19.45 -3.95 -2.35
C PRO A 255 -19.93 -2.50 -2.20
N ILE A 256 -20.82 -2.24 -1.22
CA ILE A 256 -21.32 -0.90 -0.91
C ILE A 256 -20.18 0.05 -0.50
N VAL A 257 -19.15 -0.46 0.17
CA VAL A 257 -17.99 0.37 0.57
C VAL A 257 -17.29 0.94 -0.66
N GLY A 258 -17.09 0.14 -1.70
CA GLY A 258 -16.50 0.61 -2.96
C GLY A 258 -17.31 1.71 -3.64
N ALA A 259 -18.64 1.61 -3.60
CA ALA A 259 -19.55 2.59 -4.21
C ALA A 259 -19.64 3.91 -3.42
N VAL A 260 -19.60 3.85 -2.08
CA VAL A 260 -19.79 5.00 -1.19
C VAL A 260 -18.48 5.69 -0.82
N ALA A 261 -17.37 4.95 -0.82
CA ALA A 261 -16.05 5.46 -0.43
C ALA A 261 -15.61 6.74 -1.18
N PRO A 262 -15.83 6.92 -2.48
CA PRO A 262 -15.46 8.16 -3.18
C PRO A 262 -16.11 9.39 -2.57
N ILE A 263 -17.45 9.35 -2.38
CA ILE A 263 -18.22 10.48 -1.84
C ILE A 263 -17.84 10.72 -0.37
N PHE A 264 -17.78 9.64 0.43
CA PHE A 264 -17.48 9.75 1.84
C PHE A 264 -16.04 10.22 2.10
N SER A 265 -15.10 9.86 1.22
CA SER A 265 -13.73 10.33 1.29
C SER A 265 -13.57 11.84 1.07
N LEU A 266 -14.50 12.47 0.35
CA LEU A 266 -14.53 13.92 0.15
C LEU A 266 -15.12 14.66 1.36
N VAL A 267 -16.19 14.11 1.94
CA VAL A 267 -16.96 14.78 3.02
C VAL A 267 -16.33 14.55 4.39
N ALA A 268 -15.82 13.35 4.65
CA ALA A 268 -15.26 12.96 5.93
C ALA A 268 -13.92 12.19 5.78
N PRO A 269 -12.90 12.79 5.15
CA PRO A 269 -11.66 12.09 4.76
C PRO A 269 -10.90 11.47 5.94
N LYS A 270 -10.92 12.14 7.10
CA LYS A 270 -10.22 11.72 8.32
C LYS A 270 -11.08 10.79 9.22
N PHE A 271 -12.30 10.46 8.82
CA PHE A 271 -13.18 9.57 9.60
C PHE A 271 -12.66 8.14 9.64
N GLN A 272 -12.94 7.44 10.76
CA GLN A 272 -12.49 6.08 11.01
C GLN A 272 -13.69 5.19 11.36
N PHE A 273 -13.82 4.05 10.68
CA PHE A 273 -14.81 3.03 11.03
C PHE A 273 -14.23 2.10 12.10
N LYS A 274 -14.76 2.13 13.30
CA LYS A 274 -14.31 1.29 14.43
C LYS A 274 -14.41 -0.23 14.19
N GLY A 275 -15.10 -0.68 13.15
CA GLY A 275 -15.26 -2.11 12.80
C GLY A 275 -14.39 -2.58 11.65
N ALA A 276 -13.63 -1.70 11.01
CA ALA A 276 -12.84 -2.04 9.81
C ALA A 276 -11.43 -2.59 10.10
N ASN A 277 -11.04 -2.66 11.37
CA ASN A 277 -9.73 -3.20 11.74
C ASN A 277 -9.74 -4.73 11.66
N LYS A 278 -8.95 -5.27 10.77
CA LYS A 278 -8.60 -6.69 10.76
C LYS A 278 -7.55 -6.99 11.86
N ARG A 279 -7.85 -6.62 13.12
CA ARG A 279 -6.98 -6.96 14.25
C ARG A 279 -6.90 -8.48 14.37
N GLY A 280 -5.68 -9.00 14.53
CA GLY A 280 -5.45 -10.43 14.75
C GLY A 280 -5.18 -11.26 13.48
N ILE A 281 -5.04 -10.65 12.29
CA ILE A 281 -4.44 -11.35 11.15
C ILE A 281 -2.93 -11.35 11.38
N PRO A 282 -2.28 -12.50 11.57
CA PRO A 282 -0.84 -12.56 11.65
C PRO A 282 -0.24 -12.15 10.31
N VAL A 283 0.78 -11.31 10.33
CA VAL A 283 1.48 -10.82 9.14
C VAL A 283 2.86 -11.46 8.98
N SER A 284 3.37 -12.12 10.02
CA SER A 284 4.59 -12.94 10.03
C SER A 284 4.36 -14.18 10.88
N ARG A 285 5.10 -15.25 10.62
CA ARG A 285 5.16 -16.46 11.43
C ARG A 285 6.09 -16.30 12.65
N ASP A 286 6.93 -15.25 12.66
CA ASP A 286 7.82 -14.92 13.77
C ASP A 286 7.07 -14.15 14.88
N PRO A 287 6.86 -14.72 16.07
CA PRO A 287 6.22 -14.02 17.18
C PRO A 287 7.01 -12.79 17.66
N ALA A 288 8.34 -12.80 17.56
CA ALA A 288 9.18 -11.68 17.95
C ALA A 288 9.01 -10.49 17.00
N ALA A 289 8.95 -10.75 15.69
CA ALA A 289 8.66 -9.74 14.69
C ALA A 289 7.26 -9.13 14.85
N LEU A 290 6.26 -9.95 15.23
CA LEU A 290 4.91 -9.46 15.54
C LEU A 290 4.91 -8.57 16.79
N LEU A 291 5.61 -8.98 17.85
CA LEU A 291 5.73 -8.20 19.07
C LEU A 291 6.42 -6.86 18.78
N ALA A 292 7.56 -6.87 18.10
CA ALA A 292 8.29 -5.67 17.70
C ALA A 292 7.40 -4.72 16.88
N LYS A 293 6.65 -5.22 15.90
CA LYS A 293 5.74 -4.41 15.06
C LYS A 293 4.63 -3.75 15.89
N TYR A 294 3.97 -4.49 16.78
CA TYR A 294 2.78 -3.96 17.48
C TYR A 294 3.10 -3.21 18.77
N SER A 295 4.31 -3.33 19.31
CA SER A 295 4.80 -2.50 20.42
C SER A 295 5.45 -1.19 19.95
N ASP A 296 5.81 -1.07 18.68
CA ASP A 296 6.43 0.10 18.10
C ASP A 296 5.46 1.29 18.06
N PRO A 297 5.78 2.41 18.75
CA PRO A 297 4.93 3.59 18.78
C PRO A 297 4.82 4.33 17.42
N LEU A 298 5.74 4.08 16.49
CA LEU A 298 5.72 4.63 15.14
C LEU A 298 4.82 3.83 14.19
N VAL A 299 4.45 2.60 14.55
CA VAL A 299 3.48 1.79 13.82
C VAL A 299 2.06 2.20 14.18
N TYR A 300 1.29 2.61 13.18
CA TYR A 300 -0.09 3.02 13.41
C TYR A 300 -1.01 1.79 13.55
N THR A 301 -1.54 1.57 14.73
CA THR A 301 -2.44 0.44 15.04
C THR A 301 -3.92 0.79 15.03
N GLY A 302 -4.27 2.04 14.74
CA GLY A 302 -5.65 2.52 14.68
C GLY A 302 -6.41 2.07 13.42
N PRO A 303 -7.74 2.29 13.36
CA PRO A 303 -8.54 2.01 12.18
C PRO A 303 -8.11 2.83 10.97
N ILE A 304 -8.16 2.21 9.78
CA ILE A 304 -7.84 2.91 8.52
C ILE A 304 -8.84 4.06 8.32
N ARG A 305 -8.33 5.23 7.93
CA ARG A 305 -9.16 6.40 7.63
C ARG A 305 -9.81 6.26 6.26
N VAL A 306 -11.00 6.82 6.12
CA VAL A 306 -11.82 6.69 4.91
C VAL A 306 -11.07 7.10 3.66
N ARG A 307 -10.37 8.25 3.68
CA ARG A 307 -9.60 8.70 2.51
C ARG A 307 -8.44 7.75 2.19
N THR A 308 -7.68 7.32 3.18
CA THR A 308 -6.59 6.37 3.00
C THR A 308 -7.10 5.05 2.40
N GLY A 309 -8.21 4.51 2.93
CA GLY A 309 -8.83 3.31 2.36
C GLY A 309 -9.32 3.49 0.92
N HIS A 310 -9.90 4.64 0.61
CA HIS A 310 -10.31 4.97 -0.76
C HIS A 310 -9.11 5.04 -1.72
N GLU A 311 -8.00 5.65 -1.32
CA GLU A 311 -6.77 5.72 -2.12
C GLU A 311 -6.18 4.33 -2.42
N ILE A 312 -6.23 3.40 -1.44
CA ILE A 312 -5.80 2.01 -1.65
C ILE A 312 -6.69 1.32 -2.71
N LEU A 313 -8.01 1.47 -2.63
CA LEU A 313 -8.92 0.93 -3.63
C LEU A 313 -8.68 1.55 -5.01
N ARG A 314 -8.40 2.85 -5.07
CA ARG A 314 -8.15 3.59 -6.31
C ARG A 314 -6.87 3.13 -7.00
N ILE A 315 -5.76 3.01 -6.25
CA ILE A 315 -4.49 2.53 -6.82
C ILE A 315 -4.59 1.07 -7.26
N SER A 316 -5.24 0.21 -6.47
CA SER A 316 -5.50 -1.19 -6.82
C SER A 316 -6.29 -1.31 -8.12
N SER A 317 -7.39 -0.57 -8.26
CA SER A 317 -8.19 -0.54 -9.50
C SER A 317 -7.37 -0.05 -10.69
N PHE A 318 -6.56 1.00 -10.51
CA PHE A 318 -5.68 1.50 -11.58
C PHE A 318 -4.68 0.44 -12.03
N LEU A 319 -4.00 -0.24 -11.09
CA LEU A 319 -2.98 -1.24 -11.40
C LEU A 319 -3.55 -2.42 -12.18
N LEU A 320 -4.70 -2.97 -11.76
CA LEU A 320 -5.36 -4.08 -12.44
C LEU A 320 -5.67 -3.80 -13.92
N HIS A 321 -5.88 -2.53 -14.31
CA HIS A 321 -6.11 -2.14 -15.71
C HIS A 321 -4.81 -1.83 -16.47
N ASN A 322 -3.66 -1.80 -15.80
CA ASN A 322 -2.41 -1.34 -16.39
C ASN A 322 -1.24 -2.32 -16.27
N LEU A 323 -1.45 -3.56 -15.79
CA LEU A 323 -0.38 -4.57 -15.63
C LEU A 323 0.43 -4.77 -16.91
N LYS A 324 -0.23 -4.81 -18.06
CA LYS A 324 0.39 -4.96 -19.39
C LYS A 324 1.34 -3.83 -19.79
N LYS A 325 1.30 -2.69 -19.09
CA LYS A 325 2.18 -1.55 -19.35
C LYS A 325 3.49 -1.59 -18.56
N VAL A 326 3.65 -2.56 -17.67
CA VAL A 326 4.88 -2.73 -16.88
C VAL A 326 5.97 -3.30 -17.78
N THR A 327 6.99 -2.51 -18.05
CA THR A 327 8.11 -2.85 -18.95
C THR A 327 9.47 -2.89 -18.26
N ILE A 328 9.58 -2.29 -17.06
CA ILE A 328 10.79 -2.28 -16.25
C ILE A 328 11.14 -3.70 -15.78
N PRO A 329 12.43 -4.06 -15.62
CA PRO A 329 12.81 -5.27 -14.90
C PRO A 329 12.19 -5.31 -13.50
N PHE A 330 11.62 -6.45 -13.11
CA PHE A 330 11.05 -6.57 -11.75
C PHE A 330 11.18 -7.96 -11.16
N MET A 331 11.26 -7.98 -9.83
CA MET A 331 11.09 -9.17 -9.02
C MET A 331 9.86 -9.01 -8.12
N VAL A 332 8.97 -9.99 -8.09
CA VAL A 332 7.83 -10.02 -7.18
C VAL A 332 7.90 -11.24 -6.26
N LEU A 333 7.81 -10.99 -4.96
CA LEU A 333 7.87 -11.99 -3.90
C LEU A 333 6.55 -11.99 -3.13
N HIS A 334 5.96 -13.18 -2.85
CA HIS A 334 4.69 -13.25 -2.12
C HIS A 334 4.58 -14.54 -1.30
N GLY A 335 4.03 -14.47 -0.09
CA GLY A 335 3.70 -15.62 0.72
C GLY A 335 2.36 -16.22 0.29
N THR A 336 2.28 -17.55 0.10
CA THR A 336 1.05 -18.21 -0.37
C THR A 336 -0.07 -18.19 0.67
N ALA A 337 0.25 -18.02 1.97
CA ALA A 337 -0.70 -17.92 3.07
C ALA A 337 -1.02 -16.46 3.46
N ASP A 338 -0.61 -15.47 2.67
CA ASP A 338 -0.94 -14.05 2.88
C ASP A 338 -2.46 -13.83 2.87
N ARG A 339 -2.96 -13.18 3.94
CA ARG A 339 -4.38 -12.85 4.12
C ARG A 339 -4.65 -11.35 4.07
N VAL A 340 -3.60 -10.54 3.86
CA VAL A 340 -3.67 -9.09 3.77
C VAL A 340 -3.81 -8.66 2.31
N THR A 341 -2.91 -9.15 1.45
CA THR A 341 -2.92 -8.93 0.00
C THR A 341 -3.14 -10.26 -0.74
N ASP A 342 -3.41 -10.20 -2.04
CA ASP A 342 -3.79 -11.36 -2.85
C ASP A 342 -2.58 -11.89 -3.64
N PRO A 343 -2.02 -13.09 -3.31
CA PRO A 343 -0.91 -13.68 -4.04
C PRO A 343 -1.22 -13.92 -5.53
N LEU A 344 -2.47 -14.21 -5.87
CA LEU A 344 -2.89 -14.40 -7.26
C LEU A 344 -2.73 -13.12 -8.09
N ALA A 345 -2.83 -11.94 -7.46
CA ALA A 345 -2.58 -10.69 -8.17
C ALA A 345 -1.11 -10.48 -8.53
N SER A 346 -0.18 -11.04 -7.75
CA SER A 346 1.25 -11.08 -8.10
C SER A 346 1.51 -12.04 -9.28
N GLN A 347 0.79 -13.16 -9.34
CA GLN A 347 0.84 -14.06 -10.50
C GLN A 347 0.29 -13.38 -11.76
N ASP A 348 -0.83 -12.65 -11.64
CA ASP A 348 -1.39 -11.89 -12.76
C ASP A 348 -0.40 -10.83 -13.25
N LEU A 349 0.27 -10.09 -12.34
CA LEU A 349 1.33 -9.16 -12.71
C LEU A 349 2.44 -9.86 -13.49
N TYR A 350 2.95 -10.99 -12.95
CA TYR A 350 4.01 -11.75 -13.62
C TYR A 350 3.59 -12.22 -15.03
N ASN A 351 2.37 -12.71 -15.17
CA ASN A 351 1.87 -13.23 -16.44
C ASN A 351 1.60 -12.12 -17.46
N GLU A 352 1.01 -10.99 -17.03
CA GLU A 352 0.52 -9.94 -17.93
C GLU A 352 1.53 -8.87 -18.27
N ALA A 353 2.53 -8.62 -17.40
CA ALA A 353 3.53 -7.56 -17.60
C ALA A 353 4.34 -7.76 -18.88
N ALA A 354 4.57 -6.67 -19.62
CA ALA A 354 5.35 -6.67 -20.84
C ALA A 354 6.88 -6.65 -20.60
N SER A 355 7.33 -6.62 -19.35
CA SER A 355 8.74 -6.70 -19.01
C SER A 355 9.38 -7.99 -19.57
N ARG A 356 10.57 -7.85 -20.14
CA ARG A 356 11.37 -8.98 -20.66
C ARG A 356 12.17 -9.66 -19.54
N HIS A 357 12.47 -8.94 -18.46
CA HIS A 357 13.23 -9.40 -17.31
C HIS A 357 12.34 -9.33 -16.08
N LYS A 358 11.73 -10.46 -15.73
CA LYS A 358 10.79 -10.56 -14.61
C LYS A 358 10.96 -11.88 -13.89
N ASP A 359 11.07 -11.79 -12.58
CA ASP A 359 11.15 -12.93 -11.68
C ASP A 359 9.98 -12.93 -10.69
N MET A 360 9.53 -14.12 -10.31
CA MET A 360 8.53 -14.30 -9.28
C MET A 360 8.97 -15.39 -8.30
N ARG A 361 8.80 -15.11 -6.99
CA ARG A 361 8.98 -16.07 -5.90
C ARG A 361 7.71 -16.19 -5.08
N LEU A 362 7.21 -17.39 -4.97
CA LEU A 362 6.10 -17.73 -4.08
C LEU A 362 6.65 -18.61 -2.94
N TYR A 363 6.51 -18.13 -1.70
CA TYR A 363 6.95 -18.85 -0.52
C TYR A 363 5.78 -19.57 0.10
N ASP A 364 5.82 -20.90 0.08
CA ASP A 364 4.70 -21.71 0.55
C ASP A 364 4.51 -21.60 2.06
N GLY A 365 3.28 -21.33 2.49
CA GLY A 365 2.92 -21.12 3.88
C GLY A 365 3.37 -19.80 4.51
N PHE A 366 4.13 -18.96 3.80
CA PHE A 366 4.58 -17.65 4.33
C PHE A 366 3.44 -16.63 4.33
N LEU A 367 3.56 -15.68 5.26
CA LEU A 367 2.55 -14.64 5.46
C LEU A 367 2.92 -13.33 4.69
N HIS A 368 2.46 -12.19 5.21
CA HIS A 368 2.52 -10.91 4.51
C HIS A 368 3.89 -10.23 4.56
N ASP A 369 4.50 -10.19 5.75
CA ASP A 369 5.71 -9.41 6.03
C ASP A 369 6.98 -10.26 5.75
N LEU A 370 7.26 -10.57 4.48
CA LEU A 370 8.32 -11.50 4.06
C LEU A 370 9.70 -11.19 4.65
N LEU A 371 10.12 -9.91 4.66
CA LEU A 371 11.41 -9.47 5.22
C LEU A 371 11.44 -9.47 6.76
N PHE A 372 10.38 -9.97 7.41
CA PHE A 372 10.23 -10.14 8.85
C PHE A 372 9.80 -11.57 9.23
N GLU A 373 9.90 -12.50 8.30
CA GLU A 373 9.73 -13.93 8.54
C GLU A 373 11.00 -14.52 9.16
N PRO A 374 10.96 -15.73 9.74
CA PRO A 374 12.17 -16.40 10.25
C PRO A 374 13.26 -16.53 9.18
N GLU A 375 12.89 -16.74 7.92
CA GLU A 375 13.79 -16.92 6.78
C GLU A 375 14.13 -15.59 6.05
N ARG A 376 13.99 -14.46 6.73
CA ARG A 376 14.23 -13.12 6.16
C ARG A 376 15.61 -12.94 5.53
N ASP A 377 16.64 -13.61 6.07
CA ASP A 377 18.02 -13.51 5.57
C ASP A 377 18.16 -14.17 4.20
N GLU A 378 17.50 -15.31 3.99
CA GLU A 378 17.45 -16.02 2.72
C GLU A 378 16.67 -15.20 1.68
N ILE A 379 15.55 -14.62 2.06
CA ILE A 379 14.76 -13.74 1.20
C ILE A 379 15.57 -12.51 0.79
N GLY A 380 16.27 -11.89 1.75
CA GLY A 380 17.15 -10.77 1.49
C GLY A 380 18.28 -11.12 0.53
N ALA A 381 18.92 -12.29 0.70
CA ALA A 381 19.96 -12.78 -0.20
C ALA A 381 19.44 -13.02 -1.63
N GLU A 382 18.21 -13.56 -1.80
CA GLU A 382 17.59 -13.71 -3.11
C GLU A 382 17.33 -12.36 -3.81
N ILE A 383 16.91 -11.35 -3.06
CA ILE A 383 16.73 -9.99 -3.59
C ILE A 383 18.08 -9.40 -4.05
N ILE A 384 19.12 -9.52 -3.22
CA ILE A 384 20.46 -9.01 -3.52
C ILE A 384 21.03 -9.71 -4.78
N ASP A 385 20.89 -11.03 -4.86
CA ASP A 385 21.34 -11.79 -6.04
C ASP A 385 20.58 -11.37 -7.31
N TRP A 386 19.28 -11.07 -7.21
CA TRP A 386 18.51 -10.56 -8.33
C TRP A 386 19.00 -9.17 -8.77
N MET A 387 19.28 -8.27 -7.82
CA MET A 387 19.85 -6.95 -8.13
C MET A 387 21.20 -7.10 -8.84
N ASP A 388 22.07 -7.98 -8.36
CA ASP A 388 23.38 -8.27 -8.96
C ASP A 388 23.28 -8.82 -10.39
N ARG A 389 22.35 -9.73 -10.63
CA ARG A 389 22.09 -10.25 -11.98
C ARG A 389 21.58 -9.15 -12.92
N THR A 390 20.71 -8.29 -12.43
CA THR A 390 20.15 -7.19 -13.22
C THR A 390 21.22 -6.19 -13.64
N LEU A 391 22.16 -5.83 -12.76
CA LEU A 391 23.28 -4.95 -13.09
C LEU A 391 24.19 -5.58 -14.15
N ARG A 392 24.47 -6.89 -14.07
CA ARG A 392 25.31 -7.59 -15.07
C ARG A 392 24.68 -7.65 -16.47
N LEU A 393 23.34 -7.70 -16.57
CA LEU A 393 22.66 -7.73 -17.86
C LEU A 393 22.74 -6.41 -18.63
N GLN A 394 23.04 -5.30 -17.96
CA GLN A 394 23.13 -3.97 -18.57
C GLN A 394 24.55 -3.60 -18.98
N THR A 395 25.55 -4.35 -18.52
CA THR A 395 26.97 -4.16 -18.89
C THR A 395 27.35 -4.95 -20.14
N VAL A 396 26.44 -5.71 -20.73
CA VAL A 396 26.59 -6.46 -21.98
C VAL A 396 25.79 -5.81 -23.11
#